data_88ba4c8edae82dc3c04f3646c2c9e4ed
#
_entry.id   88ba4c8edae82dc3c04f3646c2c9e4ed
#
_cell.length_a   1.000
_cell.length_b   1.000
_cell.length_c   1.000
_cell.angle_alpha   90.00
_cell.angle_beta   90.00
_cell.angle_gamma   90.00
#
_symmetry.space_group_name_H-M   'P 1'
#
loop_
_entity.id
_entity.type
_entity.pdbx_description
1 polymer ?
#
loop_
_entity_poly.entity_id
_entity_poly.type
_entity_poly.pdbx_seq_one_letter_code
_entity_poly.pdbx_strand_id
1 'polypeptide(L)'
;MNGFFGKVVSHGDFVSRRLPAVFLNRWDAWLQGGLQCSRERLGAQWLEAYLCSPIWRFALAAGVCGEQGWAGVMIPSVDRVGRYFPLTLACAGDDAPLLMRLEQDARWYGRLERLALSALSETFSLEVFDEAMVAMPSPGRWAPARHASTVVAAPRWLDLSDPQRIGDGMPQLSAWIDPLALAGHSLFWTEGSPRVAPSVWVGEGLPGSETFAEMLGGR
;
A
#
# COMPACT_ATOMS: atom_id res chain seq x y z
N MET A 1 -1.73 16.41 0.52
CA MET A 1 -2.94 16.12 1.36
C MET A 1 -2.75 14.73 1.95
N ASN A 2 -2.88 14.59 3.28
CA ASN A 2 -2.68 13.34 4.00
C ASN A 2 -4.02 12.88 4.57
N GLY A 3 -4.43 11.65 4.31
CA GLY A 3 -5.71 11.14 4.75
C GLY A 3 -5.68 9.64 5.05
N PHE A 4 -6.78 9.11 5.58
CA PHE A 4 -6.93 7.70 5.87
C PHE A 4 -8.35 7.22 5.59
N PHE A 5 -8.46 5.92 5.37
CA PHE A 5 -9.72 5.22 5.15
C PHE A 5 -9.62 3.77 5.62
N GLY A 6 -10.68 3.30 6.26
CA GLY A 6 -10.79 1.90 6.68
C GLY A 6 -11.49 1.73 8.01
N LYS A 7 -11.18 0.65 8.70
CA LYS A 7 -11.72 0.35 10.04
C LYS A 7 -10.67 0.54 11.11
N VAL A 8 -11.13 0.93 12.30
CA VAL A 8 -10.29 1.10 13.50
C VAL A 8 -11.00 0.51 14.73
N VAL A 9 -10.23 0.06 15.68
CA VAL A 9 -10.72 -0.69 16.85
C VAL A 9 -11.74 0.05 17.73
N SER A 10 -11.73 1.38 17.72
CA SER A 10 -12.62 2.21 18.54
C SER A 10 -13.97 2.50 17.90
N HIS A 11 -14.14 2.28 16.60
CA HIS A 11 -15.35 2.64 15.86
C HIS A 11 -16.04 1.42 15.26
N GLY A 12 -17.40 1.44 15.23
CA GLY A 12 -18.20 0.40 14.62
C GLY A 12 -18.44 0.57 13.11
N ASP A 13 -18.04 1.70 12.55
CA ASP A 13 -18.17 2.01 11.13
C ASP A 13 -16.85 2.39 10.50
N PHE A 14 -16.85 2.56 9.17
CA PHE A 14 -15.70 3.09 8.45
C PHE A 14 -15.34 4.49 8.93
N VAL A 15 -14.07 4.73 9.08
CA VAL A 15 -13.51 6.06 9.26
C VAL A 15 -12.86 6.53 7.98
N SER A 16 -13.10 7.79 7.61
CA SER A 16 -12.47 8.43 6.46
C SER A 16 -12.15 9.88 6.78
N ARG A 17 -10.96 10.33 6.41
CA ARG A 17 -10.52 11.73 6.54
C ARG A 17 -9.69 12.13 5.34
N ARG A 18 -10.05 13.27 4.73
CA ARG A 18 -9.26 14.00 3.72
C ARG A 18 -8.83 13.23 2.46
N LEU A 19 -9.36 12.06 2.20
CA LEU A 19 -9.18 11.38 0.92
C LEU A 19 -10.33 11.80 -0.03
N PRO A 20 -10.05 12.17 -1.28
CA PRO A 20 -11.09 12.57 -2.23
C PRO A 20 -11.93 11.38 -2.68
N ALA A 21 -13.17 11.65 -3.05
CA ALA A 21 -14.13 10.61 -3.46
C ALA A 21 -13.62 9.75 -4.63
N VAL A 22 -12.87 10.34 -5.56
CA VAL A 22 -12.30 9.62 -6.71
C VAL A 22 -11.29 8.56 -6.27
N PHE A 23 -10.47 8.84 -5.25
CA PHE A 23 -9.59 7.86 -4.64
C PHE A 23 -10.40 6.81 -3.88
N LEU A 24 -11.27 7.25 -2.98
CA LEU A 24 -12.05 6.36 -2.11
C LEU A 24 -12.87 5.35 -2.90
N ASN A 25 -13.58 5.78 -3.94
CA ASN A 25 -14.44 4.88 -4.72
C ASN A 25 -13.65 3.76 -5.39
N ARG A 26 -12.48 4.07 -5.97
CA ARG A 26 -11.63 3.06 -6.62
C ARG A 26 -10.95 2.15 -5.60
N TRP A 27 -10.42 2.74 -4.53
CA TRP A 27 -9.71 2.01 -3.49
C TRP A 27 -10.61 1.07 -2.70
N ASP A 28 -11.79 1.55 -2.28
CA ASP A 28 -12.77 0.74 -1.57
C ASP A 28 -13.29 -0.42 -2.41
N ALA A 29 -13.65 -0.18 -3.68
CA ALA A 29 -14.07 -1.23 -4.60
C ALA A 29 -12.98 -2.29 -4.79
N TRP A 30 -11.72 -1.88 -4.90
CA TRP A 30 -10.57 -2.78 -4.99
C TRP A 30 -10.40 -3.62 -3.72
N LEU A 31 -10.46 -3.00 -2.54
CA LEU A 31 -10.35 -3.70 -1.27
C LEU A 31 -11.51 -4.71 -1.07
N GLN A 32 -12.74 -4.31 -1.38
CA GLN A 32 -13.91 -5.20 -1.26
C GLN A 32 -13.77 -6.42 -2.18
N GLY A 33 -13.44 -6.21 -3.45
CA GLY A 33 -13.24 -7.29 -4.41
C GLY A 33 -12.09 -8.22 -4.02
N GLY A 34 -10.98 -7.65 -3.57
CA GLY A 34 -9.83 -8.42 -3.08
C GLY A 34 -10.14 -9.24 -1.83
N LEU A 35 -10.84 -8.66 -0.85
CA LEU A 35 -11.27 -9.37 0.36
C LEU A 35 -12.25 -10.49 0.04
N GLN A 36 -13.20 -10.27 -0.87
CA GLN A 36 -14.12 -11.32 -1.29
C GLN A 36 -13.36 -12.48 -1.94
N CYS A 37 -12.55 -12.21 -2.94
CA CYS A 37 -11.74 -13.23 -3.64
C CYS A 37 -10.83 -13.98 -2.66
N SER A 38 -10.19 -13.26 -1.73
CA SER A 38 -9.32 -13.88 -0.73
C SER A 38 -10.06 -14.84 0.21
N ARG A 39 -11.30 -14.49 0.61
CA ARG A 39 -12.14 -15.40 1.43
C ARG A 39 -12.50 -16.67 0.68
N GLU A 40 -12.87 -16.55 -0.59
CA GLU A 40 -13.20 -17.69 -1.45
C GLU A 40 -11.99 -18.60 -1.66
N ARG A 41 -10.82 -18.02 -1.90
CA ARG A 41 -9.57 -18.75 -2.17
C ARG A 41 -8.97 -19.39 -0.95
N LEU A 42 -8.92 -18.71 0.19
CA LEU A 42 -8.26 -19.17 1.41
C LEU A 42 -9.19 -19.94 2.36
N GLY A 43 -10.52 -19.82 2.18
CA GLY A 43 -11.51 -20.56 2.95
C GLY A 43 -11.30 -20.44 4.47
N ALA A 44 -11.17 -21.57 5.16
CA ALA A 44 -11.00 -21.62 6.62
C ALA A 44 -9.69 -20.95 7.11
N GLN A 45 -8.69 -20.80 6.24
CA GLN A 45 -7.41 -20.17 6.60
C GLN A 45 -7.44 -18.64 6.45
N TRP A 46 -8.52 -18.09 5.89
CA TRP A 46 -8.59 -16.67 5.56
C TRP A 46 -8.34 -15.75 6.75
N LEU A 47 -8.95 -16.03 7.90
CA LEU A 47 -8.82 -15.16 9.07
C LEU A 47 -7.39 -15.09 9.57
N GLU A 48 -6.72 -16.23 9.65
CA GLU A 48 -5.32 -16.29 10.07
C GLU A 48 -4.41 -15.57 9.05
N ALA A 49 -4.63 -15.81 7.75
CA ALA A 49 -3.90 -15.14 6.69
C ALA A 49 -4.10 -13.62 6.73
N TYR A 50 -5.34 -13.16 6.95
CA TYR A 50 -5.65 -11.74 7.06
C TYR A 50 -4.96 -11.08 8.26
N LEU A 51 -5.05 -11.70 9.46
CA LEU A 51 -4.44 -11.17 10.68
C LEU A 51 -2.91 -11.19 10.65
N CYS A 52 -2.31 -12.16 9.94
CA CYS A 52 -0.87 -12.28 9.75
C CYS A 52 -0.37 -11.57 8.48
N SER A 53 -1.26 -10.90 7.75
CA SER A 53 -0.85 -10.14 6.56
C SER A 53 0.16 -9.06 6.93
N PRO A 54 1.21 -8.88 6.12
CA PRO A 54 2.20 -7.84 6.38
C PRO A 54 1.63 -6.45 6.15
N ILE A 55 2.38 -5.45 6.57
CA ILE A 55 2.17 -4.07 6.14
C ILE A 55 2.52 -3.99 4.66
N TRP A 56 1.60 -3.48 3.85
CA TRP A 56 1.84 -3.19 2.45
C TRP A 56 2.06 -1.69 2.27
N ARG A 57 3.25 -1.33 1.80
CA ARG A 57 3.56 0.00 1.29
C ARG A 57 3.10 0.07 -0.15
N PHE A 58 2.65 1.23 -0.59
CA PHE A 58 2.27 1.42 -2.00
C PHE A 58 2.68 2.79 -2.52
N ALA A 59 2.89 2.83 -3.82
CA ALA A 59 2.99 4.05 -4.61
C ALA A 59 2.16 3.88 -5.88
N LEU A 60 1.31 4.85 -6.17
CA LEU A 60 0.41 4.86 -7.31
C LEU A 60 0.77 6.06 -8.19
N ALA A 61 0.97 5.81 -9.47
CA ALA A 61 1.09 6.89 -10.43
C ALA A 61 -0.25 7.61 -10.65
N ALA A 62 -0.20 8.78 -11.22
CA ALA A 62 -1.38 9.48 -11.74
C ALA A 62 -2.16 8.55 -12.70
N GLY A 63 -3.48 8.61 -12.65
CA GLY A 63 -4.38 7.75 -13.42
C GLY A 63 -4.88 6.52 -12.69
N VAL A 64 -4.17 5.99 -11.68
CA VAL A 64 -4.58 4.79 -10.94
C VAL A 64 -5.78 5.07 -10.03
N CYS A 65 -5.67 6.06 -9.14
CA CYS A 65 -6.75 6.46 -8.23
C CYS A 65 -7.09 7.95 -8.35
N GLY A 66 -7.17 8.45 -9.57
CA GLY A 66 -7.44 9.85 -9.89
C GLY A 66 -6.28 10.50 -10.63
N GLU A 67 -6.35 11.82 -10.81
CA GLU A 67 -5.40 12.57 -11.63
C GLU A 67 -4.03 12.76 -10.99
N GLN A 68 -3.91 12.56 -9.69
CA GLN A 68 -2.67 12.71 -8.94
C GLN A 68 -2.11 11.37 -8.47
N GLY A 69 -0.80 11.32 -8.25
CA GLY A 69 -0.13 10.17 -7.65
C GLY A 69 -0.42 10.07 -6.14
N TRP A 70 -0.28 8.87 -5.60
CA TRP A 70 -0.49 8.57 -4.18
C TRP A 70 0.63 7.69 -3.63
N ALA A 71 0.96 7.90 -2.38
CA ALA A 71 1.87 7.05 -1.64
C ALA A 71 1.26 6.73 -0.26
N GLY A 72 1.46 5.53 0.24
CA GLY A 72 0.83 5.17 1.51
C GLY A 72 1.16 3.76 2.01
N VAL A 73 0.46 3.40 3.07
CA VAL A 73 0.51 2.07 3.68
C VAL A 73 -0.88 1.52 3.90
N MET A 74 -1.00 0.21 3.85
CA MET A 74 -2.20 -0.55 4.15
C MET A 74 -1.85 -1.63 5.18
N ILE A 75 -2.66 -1.75 6.23
CA ILE A 75 -2.51 -2.78 7.28
C ILE A 75 -3.83 -3.53 7.46
N PRO A 76 -3.79 -4.80 7.87
CA PRO A 76 -5.00 -5.47 8.34
C PRO A 76 -5.55 -4.74 9.57
N SER A 77 -6.86 -4.59 9.63
CA SER A 77 -7.53 -3.92 10.74
C SER A 77 -8.90 -4.53 11.03
N VAL A 78 -9.49 -4.14 12.15
CA VAL A 78 -10.77 -4.62 12.63
C VAL A 78 -11.52 -3.48 13.30
N ASP A 79 -12.85 -3.48 13.19
CA ASP A 79 -13.69 -2.52 13.91
C ASP A 79 -14.06 -3.00 15.33
N ARG A 80 -14.71 -2.13 16.08
CA ARG A 80 -15.15 -2.40 17.47
C ARG A 80 -16.06 -3.62 17.62
N VAL A 81 -16.74 -4.03 16.55
CA VAL A 81 -17.66 -5.18 16.56
C VAL A 81 -17.10 -6.42 15.86
N GLY A 82 -15.81 -6.42 15.55
CA GLY A 82 -15.11 -7.60 15.01
C GLY A 82 -15.21 -7.77 13.50
N ARG A 83 -15.55 -6.74 12.73
CA ARG A 83 -15.58 -6.81 11.26
C ARG A 83 -14.23 -6.41 10.68
N TYR A 84 -13.65 -7.28 9.89
CA TYR A 84 -12.32 -7.14 9.29
C TYR A 84 -12.37 -6.32 8.01
N PHE A 85 -11.56 -5.26 7.94
CA PHE A 85 -11.31 -4.46 6.75
C PHE A 85 -10.02 -3.65 6.93
N PRO A 86 -9.15 -3.55 5.89
CA PRO A 86 -7.88 -2.85 6.02
C PRO A 86 -8.03 -1.38 6.40
N LEU A 87 -7.05 -0.88 7.16
CA LEU A 87 -6.82 0.54 7.34
C LEU A 87 -5.74 1.00 6.37
N THR A 88 -6.04 2.04 5.61
CA THR A 88 -5.14 2.66 4.65
C THR A 88 -4.83 4.08 5.08
N LEU A 89 -3.55 4.43 5.12
CA LEU A 89 -3.07 5.80 5.22
C LEU A 89 -2.47 6.19 3.87
N ALA A 90 -2.95 7.28 3.29
CA ALA A 90 -2.51 7.72 1.97
C ALA A 90 -2.21 9.22 1.94
N CYS A 91 -1.14 9.56 1.26
CA CYS A 91 -0.71 10.93 1.02
C CYS A 91 -0.68 11.19 -0.47
N ALA A 92 -1.28 12.32 -0.88
CA ALA A 92 -1.12 12.78 -2.25
C ALA A 92 0.35 13.09 -2.51
N GLY A 93 0.89 12.51 -3.55
CA GLY A 93 2.26 12.71 -4.01
C GLY A 93 2.30 13.57 -5.27
N ASP A 94 3.49 14.07 -5.56
CA ASP A 94 3.83 14.61 -6.87
C ASP A 94 3.98 13.45 -7.86
N ASP A 95 4.17 13.76 -9.15
CA ASP A 95 4.50 12.77 -10.21
C ASP A 95 5.92 12.21 -10.07
N ALA A 96 6.34 11.90 -8.84
CA ALA A 96 7.61 11.29 -8.58
C ALA A 96 7.64 9.86 -9.14
N PRO A 97 8.75 9.43 -9.73
CA PRO A 97 8.90 8.07 -10.21
C PRO A 97 8.63 7.07 -9.08
N LEU A 98 7.80 6.05 -9.33
CA LEU A 98 7.38 5.07 -8.31
C LEU A 98 8.57 4.39 -7.62
N LEU A 99 9.63 4.11 -8.36
CA LEU A 99 10.86 3.53 -7.81
C LEU A 99 11.55 4.43 -6.80
N MET A 100 11.55 5.74 -7.01
CA MET A 100 12.13 6.69 -6.05
C MET A 100 11.40 6.66 -4.71
N ARG A 101 10.08 6.37 -4.72
CA ARG A 101 9.31 6.18 -3.49
C ARG A 101 9.84 5.00 -2.67
N LEU A 102 10.09 3.89 -3.33
CA LEU A 102 10.64 2.70 -2.68
C LEU A 102 12.07 2.93 -2.19
N GLU A 103 12.95 3.53 -3.02
CA GLU A 103 14.37 3.69 -2.74
C GLU A 103 14.67 4.72 -1.66
N GLN A 104 13.99 5.85 -1.68
CA GLN A 104 14.45 7.04 -0.97
C GLN A 104 13.48 7.50 0.13
N ASP A 105 12.23 7.04 0.10
CA ASP A 105 11.23 7.43 1.09
C ASP A 105 11.12 6.45 2.29
N ALA A 106 12.08 5.55 2.49
CA ALA A 106 12.03 4.51 3.53
C ALA A 106 11.75 5.09 4.94
N ARG A 107 12.37 6.22 5.30
CA ARG A 107 12.12 6.89 6.60
C ARG A 107 10.70 7.45 6.70
N TRP A 108 10.16 7.93 5.60
CA TRP A 108 8.80 8.45 5.54
C TRP A 108 7.79 7.30 5.70
N TYR A 109 7.96 6.20 4.96
CA TYR A 109 7.14 5.01 5.12
C TYR A 109 7.19 4.45 6.54
N GLY A 110 8.38 4.36 7.15
CA GLY A 110 8.51 3.89 8.52
C GLY A 110 7.81 4.78 9.57
N ARG A 111 7.63 6.09 9.31
CA ARG A 111 6.79 6.95 10.15
C ARG A 111 5.32 6.66 9.95
N LEU A 112 4.90 6.47 8.70
CA LEU A 112 3.51 6.19 8.34
C LEU A 112 3.06 4.82 8.88
N GLU A 113 3.94 3.82 8.84
CA GLU A 113 3.71 2.49 9.44
C GLU A 113 3.50 2.55 10.94
N ARG A 114 4.38 3.26 11.65
CA ARG A 114 4.21 3.44 13.11
C ARG A 114 2.88 4.11 13.45
N LEU A 115 2.48 5.11 12.66
CA LEU A 115 1.17 5.72 12.83
C LEU A 115 0.05 4.73 12.52
N ALA A 116 0.12 3.98 11.43
CA ALA A 116 -0.89 2.98 11.09
C ALA A 116 -1.03 1.91 12.19
N LEU A 117 0.08 1.38 12.69
CA LEU A 117 0.09 0.39 13.78
C LEU A 117 -0.50 0.93 15.08
N SER A 118 -0.38 2.24 15.38
CA SER A 118 -0.99 2.82 16.58
C SER A 118 -2.53 2.72 16.56
N ALA A 119 -3.14 2.54 15.38
CA ALA A 119 -4.59 2.34 15.27
C ALA A 119 -5.07 0.97 15.78
N LEU A 120 -4.16 0.04 16.03
CA LEU A 120 -4.45 -1.28 16.60
C LEU A 120 -4.32 -1.32 18.13
N SER A 121 -3.92 -0.20 18.75
CA SER A 121 -3.75 -0.10 20.20
C SER A 121 -5.10 -0.06 20.91
N GLU A 122 -5.18 -0.67 22.10
CA GLU A 122 -6.34 -0.57 22.99
C GLU A 122 -6.60 0.88 23.46
N THR A 123 -5.55 1.71 23.50
CA THR A 123 -5.62 3.13 23.89
C THR A 123 -5.81 4.06 22.70
N PHE A 124 -6.24 3.53 21.54
CA PHE A 124 -6.40 4.32 20.33
C PHE A 124 -7.43 5.44 20.48
N SER A 125 -7.04 6.67 20.11
CA SER A 125 -7.92 7.83 19.93
C SER A 125 -7.88 8.28 18.48
N LEU A 126 -9.06 8.39 17.86
CA LEU A 126 -9.18 8.84 16.47
C LEU A 126 -8.74 10.30 16.32
N GLU A 127 -8.97 11.14 17.32
CA GLU A 127 -8.61 12.55 17.33
C GLU A 127 -7.08 12.72 17.29
N VAL A 128 -6.37 12.03 18.20
CA VAL A 128 -4.90 12.06 18.26
C VAL A 128 -4.28 11.48 16.99
N PHE A 129 -4.88 10.40 16.46
CA PHE A 129 -4.45 9.80 15.21
C PHE A 129 -4.63 10.75 14.03
N ASP A 130 -5.75 11.46 13.98
CA ASP A 130 -6.05 12.43 12.93
C ASP A 130 -5.10 13.62 12.96
N GLU A 131 -4.81 14.17 14.14
CA GLU A 131 -3.81 15.23 14.34
C GLU A 131 -2.42 14.78 13.89
N ALA A 132 -2.00 13.55 14.25
CA ALA A 132 -0.73 12.99 13.81
C ALA A 132 -0.68 12.79 12.30
N MET A 133 -1.79 12.39 11.67
CA MET A 133 -1.88 12.28 10.21
C MET A 133 -1.82 13.63 9.51
N VAL A 134 -2.41 14.67 10.06
CA VAL A 134 -2.29 16.05 9.56
C VAL A 134 -0.85 16.53 9.63
N ALA A 135 -0.16 16.26 10.74
CA ALA A 135 1.22 16.65 10.97
C ALA A 135 2.24 15.82 10.16
N MET A 136 1.81 14.71 9.52
CA MET A 136 2.69 13.87 8.71
C MET A 136 3.27 14.68 7.55
N PRO A 137 4.61 14.74 7.38
CA PRO A 137 5.21 15.40 6.23
C PRO A 137 4.77 14.72 4.92
N SER A 138 4.75 15.47 3.84
CA SER A 138 4.59 14.88 2.51
C SER A 138 5.76 13.95 2.19
N PRO A 139 5.54 12.92 1.35
CA PRO A 139 6.64 12.12 0.82
C PRO A 139 7.61 12.99 0.03
N GLY A 140 8.84 12.49 -0.18
CA GLY A 140 9.89 13.25 -0.86
C GLY A 140 9.47 13.71 -2.26
N ARG A 141 10.03 14.85 -2.69
CA ARG A 141 9.89 15.35 -4.06
C ARG A 141 11.11 14.91 -4.86
N TRP A 142 10.90 14.12 -5.90
CA TRP A 142 11.98 13.57 -6.70
C TRP A 142 11.85 14.02 -8.15
N ALA A 143 12.94 14.53 -8.72
CA ALA A 143 12.95 14.87 -10.13
C ALA A 143 12.84 13.60 -10.98
N PRO A 144 12.11 13.61 -12.11
CA PRO A 144 12.05 12.48 -13.01
C PRO A 144 13.46 12.15 -13.54
N ALA A 145 13.78 10.86 -13.58
CA ALA A 145 15.03 10.41 -14.18
C ALA A 145 15.06 10.73 -15.68
N ARG A 146 16.22 11.18 -16.19
CA ARG A 146 16.35 11.67 -17.58
C ARG A 146 16.57 10.56 -18.62
N HIS A 147 16.50 9.30 -18.28
CA HIS A 147 16.77 8.19 -19.20
C HIS A 147 15.56 7.30 -19.35
N ALA A 148 15.04 7.29 -20.58
CA ALA A 148 14.00 6.38 -21.00
C ALA A 148 14.61 5.04 -21.41
N SER A 149 14.10 3.93 -20.90
CA SER A 149 14.27 2.64 -21.56
C SER A 149 13.30 1.59 -21.00
N THR A 150 12.59 0.99 -21.88
CA THR A 150 11.88 -0.28 -21.86
C THR A 150 10.65 -0.42 -20.94
N VAL A 151 9.52 -0.64 -21.57
CA VAL A 151 8.15 -0.84 -21.07
C VAL A 151 8.06 -2.09 -20.18
N VAL A 152 7.46 -1.97 -19.01
CA VAL A 152 6.95 -3.13 -18.26
C VAL A 152 5.64 -3.58 -18.90
N ALA A 153 5.69 -4.68 -19.60
CA ALA A 153 4.56 -5.17 -20.42
C ALA A 153 3.55 -6.05 -19.65
N ALA A 154 3.82 -6.45 -18.40
CA ALA A 154 2.92 -7.31 -17.61
C ALA A 154 3.10 -7.13 -16.12
N PRO A 155 2.02 -7.33 -15.31
CA PRO A 155 2.12 -7.36 -13.84
C PRO A 155 3.13 -8.41 -13.40
N ARG A 156 4.00 -8.07 -12.45
CA ARG A 156 5.04 -8.99 -11.97
C ARG A 156 5.23 -8.90 -10.47
N TRP A 157 5.46 -10.07 -9.89
CA TRP A 157 6.03 -10.23 -8.57
C TRP A 157 7.55 -10.36 -8.65
N LEU A 158 8.23 -9.70 -7.72
CA LEU A 158 9.66 -9.85 -7.50
C LEU A 158 9.84 -10.29 -6.04
N ASP A 159 10.47 -11.45 -5.85
CA ASP A 159 10.82 -11.94 -4.52
C ASP A 159 12.11 -11.27 -4.06
N LEU A 160 12.03 -10.69 -2.88
CA LEU A 160 13.17 -10.09 -2.19
C LEU A 160 13.59 -11.07 -1.09
N SER A 161 14.25 -12.16 -1.48
CA SER A 161 14.61 -13.26 -0.56
C SER A 161 15.56 -12.84 0.57
N ASP A 162 16.08 -11.63 0.55
CA ASP A 162 16.92 -11.07 1.59
C ASP A 162 16.42 -9.68 1.98
N PRO A 163 15.86 -9.49 3.19
CA PRO A 163 15.35 -8.20 3.65
C PRO A 163 16.41 -7.09 3.69
N GLN A 164 17.70 -7.45 3.78
CA GLN A 164 18.80 -6.50 3.69
C GLN A 164 19.07 -6.04 2.26
N ARG A 165 18.49 -6.72 1.27
CA ARG A 165 18.66 -6.45 -0.16
C ARG A 165 17.55 -5.62 -0.78
N ILE A 166 16.59 -5.09 -0.02
CA ILE A 166 15.69 -4.07 -0.59
C ILE A 166 16.53 -2.91 -1.18
N GLY A 167 17.66 -2.55 -0.54
CA GLY A 167 18.65 -1.65 -1.15
C GLY A 167 19.47 -2.25 -2.29
N ASP A 168 19.78 -3.55 -2.25
CA ASP A 168 20.66 -4.23 -3.24
C ASP A 168 19.90 -4.86 -4.40
N GLY A 169 18.60 -5.14 -4.26
CA GLY A 169 17.71 -5.60 -5.33
C GLY A 169 17.32 -4.49 -6.33
N MET A 170 17.64 -3.26 -6.02
CA MET A 170 17.33 -2.08 -6.79
C MET A 170 17.96 -2.02 -8.19
N PRO A 171 19.21 -2.45 -8.43
CA PRO A 171 19.73 -2.55 -9.78
C PRO A 171 18.91 -3.47 -10.68
N GLN A 172 18.22 -4.46 -10.09
CA GLN A 172 17.33 -5.35 -10.84
C GLN A 172 16.00 -4.66 -11.16
N LEU A 173 15.42 -3.91 -10.21
CA LEU A 173 14.19 -3.15 -10.45
C LEU A 173 14.39 -2.03 -11.48
N SER A 174 15.46 -1.25 -11.36
CA SER A 174 15.75 -0.17 -12.32
C SER A 174 16.10 -0.68 -13.71
N ALA A 175 16.59 -1.93 -13.85
CA ALA A 175 16.80 -2.57 -15.15
C ALA A 175 15.49 -3.06 -15.80
N TRP A 176 14.41 -3.18 -15.03
CA TRP A 176 13.13 -3.74 -15.49
C TRP A 176 12.02 -2.70 -15.61
N ILE A 177 12.17 -1.55 -14.98
CA ILE A 177 11.16 -0.51 -14.87
C ILE A 177 11.74 0.81 -15.35
N ASP A 178 11.24 1.31 -16.47
CA ASP A 178 11.49 2.69 -16.87
C ASP A 178 10.73 3.63 -15.91
N PRO A 179 11.44 4.49 -15.15
CA PRO A 179 10.80 5.43 -14.26
C PRO A 179 9.81 6.38 -14.94
N LEU A 180 9.95 6.60 -16.24
CA LEU A 180 9.09 7.49 -17.03
C LEU A 180 7.88 6.78 -17.67
N ALA A 181 7.90 5.44 -17.74
CA ALA A 181 6.86 4.66 -18.43
C ALA A 181 5.70 4.24 -17.50
N LEU A 182 5.68 4.69 -16.25
CA LEU A 182 4.76 4.18 -15.22
C LEU A 182 3.48 5.00 -15.04
N ALA A 183 3.09 5.84 -16.00
CA ALA A 183 1.76 6.45 -15.97
C ALA A 183 0.69 5.35 -15.87
N GLY A 184 -0.24 5.48 -14.92
CA GLY A 184 -1.27 4.47 -14.68
C GLY A 184 -0.79 3.18 -14.00
N HIS A 185 0.46 3.08 -13.58
CA HIS A 185 0.99 1.91 -12.85
C HIS A 185 0.96 2.09 -11.34
N SER A 186 1.05 0.99 -10.64
CA SER A 186 1.25 0.97 -9.19
C SER A 186 2.36 0.03 -8.77
N LEU A 187 2.94 0.34 -7.62
CA LEU A 187 3.96 -0.43 -6.94
C LEU A 187 3.47 -0.75 -5.54
N PHE A 188 3.52 -2.03 -5.16
CA PHE A 188 3.24 -2.50 -3.80
C PHE A 188 4.43 -3.29 -3.31
N TRP A 189 4.85 -3.07 -2.05
CA TRP A 189 5.96 -3.85 -1.48
C TRP A 189 5.81 -4.04 0.01
N THR A 190 6.46 -5.08 0.51
CA THR A 190 6.45 -5.45 1.92
C THR A 190 7.78 -6.06 2.35
N GLU A 191 8.12 -5.88 3.62
CA GLU A 191 9.23 -6.59 4.28
C GLU A 191 8.83 -8.01 4.70
N GLY A 192 7.58 -8.39 4.41
CA GLY A 192 7.06 -9.72 4.66
C GLY A 192 6.40 -9.92 6.03
N SER A 193 5.94 -11.14 6.23
CA SER A 193 5.35 -11.66 7.46
C SER A 193 5.63 -13.16 7.55
N PRO A 194 5.21 -13.87 8.61
CA PRO A 194 5.40 -15.33 8.68
C PRO A 194 4.80 -16.11 7.49
N ARG A 195 3.82 -15.54 6.78
CA ARG A 195 3.13 -16.20 5.65
C ARG A 195 3.48 -15.62 4.29
N VAL A 196 3.98 -14.40 4.25
CA VAL A 196 4.28 -13.67 3.01
C VAL A 196 5.74 -13.30 2.99
N ALA A 197 6.48 -13.80 2.02
CA ALA A 197 7.89 -13.43 1.83
C ALA A 197 8.03 -11.93 1.46
N PRO A 198 9.16 -11.30 1.81
CA PRO A 198 9.49 -9.96 1.33
C PRO A 198 9.38 -9.90 -0.20
N SER A 199 8.59 -8.98 -0.71
CA SER A 199 8.27 -8.95 -2.14
C SER A 199 7.85 -7.57 -2.62
N VAL A 200 7.99 -7.38 -3.92
CA VAL A 200 7.50 -6.20 -4.67
C VAL A 200 6.57 -6.69 -5.76
N TRP A 201 5.45 -6.04 -5.92
CA TRP A 201 4.56 -6.16 -7.07
C TRP A 201 4.54 -4.85 -7.85
N VAL A 202 4.58 -4.93 -9.17
CA VAL A 202 4.43 -3.80 -10.08
C VAL A 202 3.49 -4.16 -11.21
N GLY A 203 2.60 -3.25 -11.61
CA GLY A 203 1.68 -3.46 -12.71
C GLY A 203 0.83 -2.24 -13.02
N GLU A 204 0.14 -2.29 -14.14
CA GLU A 204 -0.84 -1.27 -14.55
C GLU A 204 -2.07 -1.33 -13.65
N GLY A 205 -2.57 -0.17 -13.23
CA GLY A 205 -3.72 -0.07 -12.34
C GLY A 205 -3.43 -0.59 -10.93
N LEU A 206 -4.49 -1.02 -10.24
CA LEU A 206 -4.39 -1.72 -8.95
C LEU A 206 -4.23 -3.23 -9.18
N PRO A 207 -3.59 -3.97 -8.23
CA PRO A 207 -3.50 -5.42 -8.32
C PRO A 207 -4.87 -6.10 -8.51
N GLY A 208 -4.94 -7.11 -9.35
CA GLY A 208 -6.17 -7.90 -9.50
C GLY A 208 -6.57 -8.60 -8.18
N SER A 209 -7.83 -9.03 -8.08
CA SER A 209 -8.34 -9.66 -6.84
C SER A 209 -7.59 -10.94 -6.45
N GLU A 210 -7.10 -11.72 -7.41
CA GLU A 210 -6.26 -12.89 -7.15
C GLU A 210 -4.90 -12.48 -6.57
N THR A 211 -4.27 -11.45 -7.13
CA THR A 211 -3.03 -10.87 -6.61
C THR A 211 -3.23 -10.32 -5.20
N PHE A 212 -4.38 -9.69 -4.91
CA PHE A 212 -4.72 -9.26 -3.56
C PHE A 212 -4.80 -10.45 -2.59
N ALA A 213 -5.37 -11.58 -3.00
CA ALA A 213 -5.40 -12.79 -2.17
C ALA A 213 -3.98 -13.33 -1.89
N GLU A 214 -3.08 -13.24 -2.87
CA GLU A 214 -1.65 -13.57 -2.69
C GLU A 214 -0.94 -12.60 -1.73
N MET A 215 -1.31 -11.32 -1.74
CA MET A 215 -0.80 -10.33 -0.76
C MET A 215 -1.15 -10.69 0.69
N LEU A 216 -2.27 -11.37 0.93
CA LEU A 216 -2.69 -11.80 2.27
C LEU A 216 -2.09 -13.15 2.68
N GLY A 217 -2.12 -14.13 1.80
CA GLY A 217 -1.84 -15.52 2.13
C GLY A 217 -0.50 -16.06 1.65
N GLY A 218 0.25 -15.27 0.89
CA GLY A 218 1.42 -15.72 0.16
C GLY A 218 1.05 -16.40 -1.17
N ARG A 219 2.07 -16.64 -1.98
CA ARG A 219 1.98 -17.28 -3.32
C ARG A 219 2.20 -18.76 -3.22
#